data_e8c5e80de354eda91fb6212165e8b82a
#
_entry.id   e8c5e80de354eda91fb6212165e8b82a
#
_cell.length_a   1.000
_cell.length_b   1.000
_cell.length_c   1.000
_cell.angle_alpha   90.00
_cell.angle_beta   90.00
_cell.angle_gamma   90.00
#
_symmetry.space_group_name_H-M   'P 1'
#
loop_
_entity.id
_entity.type
_entity.pdbx_description
1 polymer ?
#
loop_
_entity_poly.entity_id
_entity_poly.type
_entity_poly.pdbx_seq_one_letter_code
_entity_poly.pdbx_strand_id
1 'polypeptide(L)'
;MRVVAGAFKGRTLQAPRGQRTRPTADRVREAVFSMLGSVDGLRVLDLFAGSGALAIEALSRGAAEAVLVERDPRALAAIQRNLDATGAALVAY
;
A
#
# COMPACT_ATOMS: atom_id res chain seq x y z
N MET A 1 -6.39 6.05 -6.14
CA MET A 1 -4.94 6.03 -5.80
C MET A 1 -4.18 5.17 -6.79
N ARG A 2 -2.93 5.47 -6.99
CA ARG A 2 -2.05 4.66 -7.85
C ARG A 2 -0.74 4.38 -7.15
N VAL A 3 -0.14 3.26 -7.46
CA VAL A 3 1.23 2.97 -7.06
C VAL A 3 2.17 3.94 -7.79
N VAL A 4 3.05 4.60 -7.04
CA VAL A 4 3.87 5.72 -7.57
C VAL A 4 5.12 5.22 -8.27
N ALA A 5 5.79 4.21 -7.72
CA ALA A 5 7.06 3.74 -8.25
C ALA A 5 7.21 2.22 -8.07
N GLY A 6 8.22 1.64 -8.71
CA GLY A 6 8.59 0.25 -8.55
C GLY A 6 7.86 -0.70 -9.49
N ALA A 7 7.84 -1.98 -9.12
CA ALA A 7 7.33 -3.07 -9.97
C ALA A 7 5.86 -2.91 -10.35
N PHE A 8 5.05 -2.30 -9.47
CA PHE A 8 3.62 -2.11 -9.69
C PHE A 8 3.24 -0.70 -10.09
N LYS A 9 4.22 0.12 -10.50
CA LYS A 9 3.99 1.53 -10.87
C LYS A 9 2.79 1.68 -11.80
N GLY A 10 1.91 2.63 -11.47
CA GLY A 10 0.74 2.94 -12.28
C GLY A 10 -0.49 2.08 -12.02
N ARG A 11 -0.37 1.01 -11.24
CA ARG A 11 -1.52 0.18 -10.87
C ARG A 11 -2.47 0.98 -9.99
N THR A 12 -3.75 0.89 -10.29
CA THR A 12 -4.81 1.57 -9.53
C THR A 12 -5.08 0.83 -8.23
N LEU A 13 -5.17 1.59 -7.13
CA LEU A 13 -5.54 1.09 -5.81
C LEU A 13 -6.88 1.70 -5.39
N GLN A 14 -7.70 0.92 -4.72
CA GLN A 14 -9.00 1.34 -4.25
C GLN A 14 -8.95 1.73 -2.78
N ALA A 15 -9.65 2.81 -2.42
CA ALA A 15 -9.88 3.17 -1.02
C ALA A 15 -10.92 2.23 -0.40
N PRO A 16 -10.97 2.13 0.94
CA PRO A 16 -12.07 1.44 1.62
C PRO A 16 -13.42 2.01 1.19
N ARG A 17 -14.45 1.17 1.18
CA ARG A 17 -15.80 1.57 0.79
C ARG A 17 -16.28 2.72 1.65
N GLY A 18 -16.83 3.77 1.03
CA GLY A 18 -17.28 4.97 1.71
C GLY A 18 -16.21 6.04 1.89
N GLN A 19 -14.97 5.78 1.50
CA GLN A 19 -13.89 6.76 1.52
C GLN A 19 -13.54 7.19 0.09
N ARG A 20 -13.14 8.46 -0.05
CA ARG A 20 -12.70 8.99 -1.34
C ARG A 20 -11.20 8.84 -1.51
N THR A 21 -10.79 8.45 -2.70
CA THR A 21 -9.39 8.57 -3.11
C THR A 21 -9.10 10.06 -3.41
N ARG A 22 -7.90 10.52 -3.00
CA ARG A 22 -7.48 11.91 -3.22
C ARG A 22 -6.11 11.93 -3.92
N PRO A 23 -5.90 12.83 -4.89
CA PRO A 23 -4.57 13.02 -5.47
C PRO A 23 -3.51 13.34 -4.43
N THR A 24 -3.90 14.05 -3.35
CA THR A 24 -3.03 14.37 -2.21
C THR A 24 -2.46 13.12 -1.56
N ALA A 25 -3.23 12.02 -1.49
CA ALA A 25 -2.75 10.77 -0.89
C ALA A 25 -1.55 10.19 -1.65
N ASP A 26 -1.55 10.27 -2.97
CA ASP A 26 -0.43 9.80 -3.79
C ASP A 26 0.82 10.66 -3.55
N ARG A 27 0.65 11.97 -3.45
CA ARG A 27 1.76 12.91 -3.19
C ARG A 27 2.37 12.72 -1.80
N VAL A 28 1.53 12.50 -0.78
CA VAL A 28 1.98 12.25 0.59
C VAL A 28 2.77 10.95 0.64
N ARG A 29 2.28 9.90 0.00
CA ARG A 29 2.96 8.60 -0.06
C ARG A 29 4.31 8.73 -0.76
N GLU A 30 4.37 9.45 -1.87
CA GLU A 30 5.62 9.71 -2.58
C GLU A 30 6.62 10.45 -1.69
N ALA A 31 6.17 11.49 -0.97
CA ALA A 31 7.01 12.25 -0.06
C ALA A 31 7.55 11.37 1.07
N VAL A 32 6.73 10.52 1.66
CA VAL A 32 7.15 9.60 2.73
C VAL A 32 8.27 8.68 2.23
N PHE A 33 8.10 8.06 1.07
CA PHE A 33 9.12 7.16 0.54
C PHE A 33 10.38 7.89 0.07
N SER A 34 10.25 9.13 -0.40
CA SER A 34 11.42 9.98 -0.70
C SER A 34 12.24 10.27 0.55
N MET A 35 11.57 10.51 1.68
CA MET A 35 12.23 10.77 2.96
C MET A 35 12.90 9.53 3.53
N LEU A 36 12.26 8.37 3.37
CA LEU A 36 12.79 7.10 3.87
C LEU A 36 13.99 6.61 3.06
N GLY A 37 14.10 7.01 1.81
CA GLY A 37 15.09 6.46 0.90
C GLY A 37 14.72 5.05 0.43
N SER A 38 15.72 4.23 0.13
CA SER A 38 15.47 2.87 -0.36
C SER A 38 14.86 1.98 0.72
N VAL A 39 13.82 1.25 0.37
CA VAL A 39 13.21 0.20 1.21
C VAL A 39 13.52 -1.20 0.68
N ASP A 40 14.42 -1.29 -0.28
CA ASP A 40 14.79 -2.57 -0.90
C ASP A 40 15.28 -3.58 0.13
N GLY A 41 14.67 -4.75 0.13
CA GLY A 41 15.00 -5.83 1.05
C GLY A 41 14.50 -5.65 2.50
N LEU A 42 13.84 -4.54 2.81
CA LEU A 42 13.36 -4.27 4.16
C LEU A 42 12.05 -5.00 4.48
N ARG A 43 11.83 -5.21 5.77
CA ARG A 43 10.54 -5.69 6.29
C ARG A 43 9.75 -4.49 6.77
N VAL A 44 8.47 -4.42 6.40
CA VAL A 44 7.60 -3.28 6.66
C VAL A 44 6.43 -3.71 7.53
N LEU A 45 6.11 -2.90 8.53
CA LEU A 45 4.95 -3.08 9.38
C LEU A 45 4.07 -1.83 9.27
N ASP A 46 2.82 -2.02 8.88
CA ASP A 46 1.82 -0.96 8.81
C ASP A 46 0.71 -1.25 9.82
N LEU A 47 0.68 -0.48 10.91
CA LEU A 47 -0.24 -0.71 12.03
C LEU A 47 -1.67 -0.24 11.76
N PHE A 48 -1.88 0.66 10.81
CA PHE A 48 -3.20 1.18 10.46
C PHE A 48 -3.32 1.17 8.93
N ALA A 49 -3.41 -0.04 8.40
CA ALA A 49 -3.16 -0.26 6.97
C ALA A 49 -4.19 0.38 6.02
N GLY A 50 -5.45 0.55 6.45
CA GLY A 50 -6.48 1.15 5.60
C GLY A 50 -6.66 0.38 4.30
N SER A 51 -6.33 1.01 3.16
CA SER A 51 -6.39 0.37 1.84
C SER A 51 -5.21 -0.54 1.55
N GLY A 52 -4.17 -0.53 2.40
CA GLY A 52 -2.91 -1.20 2.16
C GLY A 52 -1.96 -0.45 1.23
N ALA A 53 -2.27 0.78 0.87
CA ALA A 53 -1.51 1.53 -0.13
C ALA A 53 -0.04 1.73 0.25
N LEU A 54 0.26 2.04 1.52
CA LEU A 54 1.65 2.21 1.97
C LEU A 54 2.45 0.90 1.87
N ALA A 55 1.87 -0.20 2.32
CA ALA A 55 2.53 -1.51 2.28
C ALA A 55 2.73 -1.98 0.84
N ILE A 56 1.73 -1.80 -0.01
CA ILE A 56 1.83 -2.17 -1.43
C ILE A 56 2.88 -1.32 -2.14
N GLU A 57 2.94 -0.02 -1.82
CA GLU A 57 3.98 0.87 -2.35
C GLU A 57 5.38 0.38 -1.93
N ALA A 58 5.55 0.01 -0.67
CA ALA A 58 6.83 -0.52 -0.17
C ALA A 58 7.23 -1.80 -0.91
N LEU A 59 6.30 -2.74 -1.08
CA LEU A 59 6.54 -3.97 -1.83
C LEU A 59 6.87 -3.68 -3.30
N SER A 60 6.18 -2.72 -3.91
CA SER A 60 6.45 -2.28 -5.27
C SER A 60 7.87 -1.74 -5.42
N ARG A 61 8.40 -1.10 -4.39
CA ARG A 61 9.75 -0.52 -4.37
C ARG A 61 10.83 -1.49 -3.89
N GLY A 62 10.48 -2.76 -3.71
CA GLY A 62 11.46 -3.81 -3.44
C GLY A 62 11.52 -4.31 -2.00
N ALA A 63 10.61 -3.89 -1.12
CA ALA A 63 10.55 -4.44 0.23
C ALA A 63 10.39 -5.96 0.18
N ALA A 64 11.06 -6.66 1.07
CA ALA A 64 11.05 -8.12 1.10
C ALA A 64 9.75 -8.67 1.67
N GLU A 65 9.15 -7.93 2.61
CA GLU A 65 7.97 -8.38 3.33
C GLU A 65 7.19 -7.19 3.85
N ALA A 66 5.86 -7.31 3.89
CA ALA A 66 5.00 -6.33 4.56
C ALA A 66 3.97 -7.05 5.40
N VAL A 67 3.77 -6.55 6.62
CA VAL A 67 2.71 -7.00 7.53
C VAL A 67 1.77 -5.84 7.76
N LEU A 68 0.48 -6.06 7.51
CA LEU A 68 -0.54 -5.05 7.67
C LEU A 68 -1.43 -5.42 8.86
N VAL A 69 -1.71 -4.44 9.71
CA VAL A 69 -2.63 -4.59 10.81
C VAL A 69 -3.82 -3.68 10.57
N GLU A 70 -5.00 -4.26 10.46
CA GLU A 70 -6.23 -3.54 10.21
C GLU A 70 -7.41 -4.33 10.75
N ARG A 71 -8.35 -3.67 11.40
CA ARG A 71 -9.53 -4.34 11.97
C ARG A 71 -10.85 -3.97 11.31
N ASP A 72 -10.90 -2.88 10.54
CA ASP A 72 -12.12 -2.48 9.84
C ASP A 72 -12.39 -3.43 8.66
N PRO A 73 -13.55 -4.14 8.65
CA PRO A 73 -13.86 -5.08 7.55
C PRO A 73 -13.86 -4.43 6.17
N ARG A 74 -14.25 -3.15 6.06
CA ARG A 74 -14.25 -2.44 4.78
C ARG A 74 -12.83 -2.18 4.30
N ALA A 75 -11.94 -1.86 5.22
CA ALA A 75 -10.52 -1.69 4.91
C ALA A 75 -9.87 -3.02 4.51
N LEU A 76 -10.16 -4.11 5.23
CA LEU A 76 -9.67 -5.44 4.89
C LEU A 76 -10.12 -5.87 3.49
N ALA A 77 -11.37 -5.56 3.13
CA ALA A 77 -11.89 -5.85 1.79
C ALA A 77 -11.14 -5.03 0.71
N ALA A 78 -10.83 -3.76 0.99
CA ALA A 78 -10.05 -2.93 0.09
C ALA A 78 -8.62 -3.47 -0.08
N ILE A 79 -7.99 -3.90 1.00
CA ILE A 79 -6.67 -4.54 0.96
C ILE A 79 -6.71 -5.75 0.03
N GLN A 80 -7.69 -6.63 0.18
CA GLN A 80 -7.80 -7.82 -0.66
C GLN A 80 -7.96 -7.47 -2.14
N ARG A 81 -8.81 -6.49 -2.45
CA ARG A 81 -8.97 -6.03 -3.84
C ARG A 81 -7.66 -5.48 -4.41
N ASN A 82 -6.92 -4.72 -3.60
CA ASN A 82 -5.66 -4.12 -4.04
C ASN A 82 -4.55 -5.17 -4.20
N LEU A 83 -4.55 -6.20 -3.37
CA LEU A 83 -3.66 -7.34 -3.54
C LEU A 83 -3.95 -8.10 -4.83
N ASP A 84 -5.22 -8.35 -5.10
CA ASP A 84 -5.63 -9.04 -6.33
C ASP A 84 -5.24 -8.23 -7.57
N ALA A 85 -5.40 -6.91 -7.52
CA ALA A 85 -5.09 -6.02 -8.65
C ALA A 85 -3.59 -5.90 -8.92
N THR A 86 -2.74 -6.02 -7.90
CA THR A 86 -1.29 -5.86 -8.03
C THR A 86 -0.53 -7.18 -8.07
N GLY A 87 -1.12 -8.25 -7.59
CA GLY A 87 -0.43 -9.53 -7.41
C GLY A 87 0.58 -9.50 -6.26
N ALA A 88 0.54 -8.49 -5.43
CA ALA A 88 1.46 -8.38 -4.29
C ALA A 88 1.15 -9.47 -3.25
N ALA A 89 2.19 -10.05 -2.69
CA ALA A 89 2.08 -11.05 -1.64
C ALA A 89 2.37 -10.40 -0.30
N LEU A 90 1.37 -10.36 0.58
CA LEU A 90 1.54 -9.86 1.94
C LEU A 90 0.79 -10.70 2.95
N VAL A 91 1.14 -10.46 4.22
CA VAL A 91 0.42 -11.02 5.36
C VAL A 91 -0.37 -9.88 6.00
N ALA A 92 -1.69 -10.07 6.17
CA ALA A 92 -2.58 -9.09 6.78
C ALA A 92 -3.27 -9.69 8.02
N TYR A 93 -3.39 -8.89 9.05
CA TYR A 93 -4.04 -9.29 10.30
C TYR A 93 -5.12 -8.30 10.69
#